data_ac79e1ea77b334d1440d65e314f299af
#
_entry.id   ac79e1ea77b334d1440d65e314f299af
#
_cell.length_a   1.000
_cell.length_b   1.000
_cell.length_c   1.000
_cell.angle_alpha   90.00
_cell.angle_beta   90.00
_cell.angle_gamma   90.00
#
_symmetry.space_group_name_H-M   'P 1'
#
loop_
_entity.id
_entity.type
_entity.pdbx_description
1 polymer ?
#
loop_
_entity_poly.entity_id
_entity_poly.type
_entity_poly.pdbx_seq_one_letter_code
_entity_poly.pdbx_strand_id
1 'polypeptide(L)'
;MNDISSNTIQKEPFSIKHIVVSGGGQYGLTMYGILKEAHAKGFWKYENIKSMYGTSIGSFVCLIIILHYDWDILDRYFVERPWEKVFNFDLHTIMYAFENRGLFDQINFDELLKSLLLGKDMPINITLKGLYEITGIDLYITTSEVTNFELIVLSHKTHPDWRVLDAIYASCSLPIIFSPIIKNGCCYVDGGLFSGYPLNLSIKDGCNPDEVFGIRKISSNQREPLNTQSSLFDIVKHIMLNAMKSFNIIPLNSIRHEIIIYGNHTSFEGIIRFSTSKEERNKLIEEGSDIFTQFYKGLL
;
A
#
# COMPACT_ATOMS: atom_id res chain seq x y z
N MET A 1 38.23 -18.37 -42.39
CA MET A 1 37.63 -18.77 -41.11
C MET A 1 37.41 -17.48 -40.33
N ASN A 2 36.21 -16.97 -40.38
CA ASN A 2 35.85 -15.75 -39.67
C ASN A 2 35.22 -16.15 -38.33
N ASP A 3 35.96 -15.90 -37.25
CA ASP A 3 35.44 -15.99 -35.89
C ASP A 3 34.35 -14.93 -35.68
N ILE A 4 33.12 -15.37 -35.62
CA ILE A 4 32.00 -14.55 -35.16
C ILE A 4 32.05 -14.62 -33.62
N SER A 5 32.76 -13.66 -33.02
CA SER A 5 32.67 -13.45 -31.59
C SER A 5 31.22 -13.08 -31.24
N SER A 6 30.55 -14.01 -30.56
CA SER A 6 29.24 -13.77 -29.95
C SER A 6 29.39 -12.68 -28.87
N ASN A 7 29.08 -11.45 -29.23
CA ASN A 7 28.85 -10.37 -28.24
C ASN A 7 27.63 -10.75 -27.40
N THR A 8 27.86 -11.45 -26.32
CA THR A 8 26.90 -11.58 -25.24
C THR A 8 26.73 -10.18 -24.64
N ILE A 9 25.66 -9.50 -25.02
CA ILE A 9 25.26 -8.25 -24.39
C ILE A 9 24.99 -8.60 -22.91
N GLN A 10 25.95 -8.32 -22.05
CA GLN A 10 25.71 -8.36 -20.60
C GLN A 10 24.67 -7.28 -20.33
N LYS A 11 23.42 -7.70 -20.07
CA LYS A 11 22.39 -6.77 -19.57
C LYS A 11 22.90 -6.18 -18.28
N GLU A 12 23.00 -4.86 -18.23
CA GLU A 12 23.36 -4.16 -16.98
C GLU A 12 22.38 -4.58 -15.87
N PRO A 13 22.88 -4.78 -14.63
CA PRO A 13 22.02 -5.15 -13.53
C PRO A 13 20.98 -4.05 -13.28
N PHE A 14 19.75 -4.46 -12.95
CA PHE A 14 18.68 -3.52 -12.62
C PHE A 14 19.11 -2.59 -11.47
N SER A 15 18.96 -1.28 -11.69
CA SER A 15 19.36 -0.26 -10.72
C SER A 15 18.13 0.39 -10.09
N ILE A 16 17.26 -0.43 -9.46
CA ILE A 16 16.07 0.09 -8.79
C ILE A 16 16.48 0.84 -7.52
N LYS A 17 16.05 2.10 -7.42
CA LYS A 17 16.31 2.99 -6.29
C LYS A 17 15.02 3.50 -5.64
N HIS A 18 13.92 3.44 -6.36
CA HIS A 18 12.65 3.98 -5.92
C HIS A 18 11.55 2.93 -6.12
N ILE A 19 10.69 2.75 -5.11
CA ILE A 19 9.56 1.82 -5.18
C ILE A 19 8.27 2.62 -5.02
N VAL A 20 7.30 2.39 -5.90
CA VAL A 20 5.99 3.04 -5.87
C VAL A 20 4.90 1.99 -5.78
N VAL A 21 4.10 2.04 -4.70
CA VAL A 21 3.06 1.04 -4.42
C VAL A 21 1.70 1.70 -4.30
N SER A 22 0.77 1.25 -5.13
CA SER A 22 -0.60 1.79 -5.12
C SER A 22 -1.41 1.32 -3.91
N GLY A 23 -2.53 1.98 -3.66
CA GLY A 23 -3.60 1.46 -2.83
C GLY A 23 -4.24 0.21 -3.47
N GLY A 24 -4.91 -0.61 -2.65
CA GLY A 24 -5.52 -1.84 -3.17
C GLY A 24 -6.19 -2.75 -2.14
N GLY A 25 -6.31 -2.33 -0.87
CA GLY A 25 -6.94 -3.12 0.18
C GLY A 25 -6.32 -4.52 0.34
N GLN A 26 -7.10 -5.58 0.22
CA GLN A 26 -6.64 -6.98 0.37
C GLN A 26 -5.48 -7.36 -0.57
N TYR A 27 -5.29 -6.67 -1.69
CA TYR A 27 -4.17 -6.91 -2.63
C TYR A 27 -2.81 -6.48 -2.07
N GLY A 28 -2.75 -5.90 -0.88
CA GLY A 28 -1.48 -5.59 -0.19
C GLY A 28 -0.57 -6.81 -0.05
N LEU A 29 -1.12 -8.01 0.19
CA LEU A 29 -0.33 -9.25 0.23
C LEU A 29 0.18 -9.68 -1.15
N THR A 30 -0.59 -9.45 -2.21
CA THR A 30 -0.11 -9.67 -3.58
C THR A 30 1.04 -8.71 -3.91
N MET A 31 0.96 -7.43 -3.50
CA MET A 31 2.03 -6.45 -3.67
C MET A 31 3.27 -6.84 -2.86
N TYR A 32 3.08 -7.33 -1.64
CA TYR A 32 4.15 -7.89 -0.80
C TYR A 32 4.83 -9.09 -1.48
N GLY A 33 4.06 -10.05 -2.00
CA GLY A 33 4.57 -11.22 -2.73
C GLY A 33 5.40 -10.82 -3.97
N ILE A 34 4.96 -9.80 -4.72
CA ILE A 34 5.71 -9.22 -5.84
C ILE A 34 7.06 -8.68 -5.36
N LEU A 35 7.09 -7.88 -4.29
CA LEU A 35 8.32 -7.28 -3.77
C LEU A 35 9.29 -8.34 -3.23
N LYS A 36 8.77 -9.35 -2.53
CA LYS A 36 9.53 -10.48 -2.01
C LYS A 36 10.22 -11.26 -3.14
N GLU A 37 9.47 -11.67 -4.16
CA GLU A 37 10.00 -12.42 -5.28
C GLU A 37 10.98 -11.59 -6.12
N ALA A 38 10.69 -10.30 -6.32
CA ALA A 38 11.58 -9.36 -6.98
C ALA A 38 12.93 -9.24 -6.27
N HIS A 39 12.92 -9.16 -4.94
CA HIS A 39 14.13 -9.15 -4.14
C HIS A 39 14.90 -10.48 -4.23
N ALA A 40 14.20 -11.61 -4.14
CA ALA A 40 14.81 -12.94 -4.24
C ALA A 40 15.52 -13.16 -5.60
N LYS A 41 14.99 -12.57 -6.67
CA LYS A 41 15.62 -12.60 -8.01
C LYS A 41 16.67 -11.50 -8.24
N GLY A 42 17.00 -10.71 -7.23
CA GLY A 42 17.97 -9.61 -7.32
C GLY A 42 17.54 -8.44 -8.19
N PHE A 43 16.22 -8.30 -8.46
CA PHE A 43 15.67 -7.21 -9.27
C PHE A 43 15.79 -5.86 -8.54
N TRP A 44 15.67 -5.85 -7.24
CA TRP A 44 15.99 -4.72 -6.36
C TRP A 44 16.74 -5.21 -5.11
N LYS A 45 17.46 -4.30 -4.46
CA LYS A 45 18.24 -4.59 -3.25
C LYS A 45 18.02 -3.48 -2.22
N TYR A 46 17.96 -3.83 -0.94
CA TYR A 46 17.75 -2.88 0.15
C TYR A 46 18.77 -1.72 0.12
N GLU A 47 20.02 -2.04 -0.13
CA GLU A 47 21.14 -1.09 -0.13
C GLU A 47 21.01 0.00 -1.19
N ASN A 48 20.24 -0.27 -2.24
CA ASN A 48 20.04 0.66 -3.35
C ASN A 48 18.82 1.57 -3.17
N ILE A 49 17.88 1.18 -2.28
CA ILE A 49 16.62 1.92 -2.13
C ILE A 49 16.85 3.25 -1.44
N LYS A 50 16.44 4.33 -2.11
CA LYS A 50 16.50 5.69 -1.60
C LYS A 50 15.15 6.20 -1.12
N SER A 51 14.07 5.84 -1.83
CA SER A 51 12.73 6.28 -1.46
C SER A 51 11.65 5.27 -1.80
N MET A 52 10.57 5.31 -1.03
CA MET A 52 9.36 4.53 -1.26
C MET A 52 8.13 5.44 -1.18
N TYR A 53 7.22 5.26 -2.12
CA TYR A 53 5.98 6.03 -2.26
C TYR A 53 4.80 5.09 -2.14
N GLY A 54 3.90 5.37 -1.21
CA GLY A 54 2.76 4.49 -0.96
C GLY A 54 1.44 5.23 -0.76
N THR A 55 0.37 4.60 -1.19
CA THR A 55 -1.00 5.02 -0.93
C THR A 55 -1.75 3.90 -0.22
N SER A 56 -2.50 4.21 0.84
CA SER A 56 -3.33 3.22 1.54
C SER A 56 -2.51 1.99 1.93
N ILE A 57 -2.98 0.78 1.65
CA ILE A 57 -2.24 -0.46 1.92
C ILE A 57 -0.84 -0.46 1.29
N GLY A 58 -0.62 0.28 0.20
CA GLY A 58 0.71 0.45 -0.39
C GLY A 58 1.68 1.18 0.56
N SER A 59 1.20 2.15 1.33
CA SER A 59 2.02 2.83 2.35
C SER A 59 2.41 1.89 3.50
N PHE A 60 1.48 1.02 3.89
CA PHE A 60 1.73 -0.05 4.87
C PHE A 60 2.80 -1.02 4.34
N VAL A 61 2.67 -1.49 3.09
CA VAL A 61 3.66 -2.37 2.45
C VAL A 61 5.02 -1.68 2.38
N CYS A 62 5.09 -0.40 1.98
CA CYS A 62 6.34 0.35 1.98
C CYS A 62 7.00 0.38 3.37
N LEU A 63 6.24 0.67 4.43
CA LEU A 63 6.78 0.65 5.80
C LEU A 63 7.33 -0.72 6.17
N ILE A 64 6.61 -1.81 5.89
CA ILE A 64 7.06 -3.17 6.18
C ILE A 64 8.39 -3.49 5.51
N ILE A 65 8.56 -3.08 4.24
CA ILE A 65 9.81 -3.26 3.52
C ILE A 65 10.94 -2.42 4.15
N ILE A 66 10.67 -1.17 4.50
CA ILE A 66 11.64 -0.27 5.14
C ILE A 66 12.14 -0.84 6.48
N LEU A 67 11.29 -1.52 7.23
CA LEU A 67 11.68 -2.18 8.48
C LEU A 67 12.68 -3.33 8.29
N HIS A 68 12.90 -3.77 7.07
CA HIS A 68 13.94 -4.73 6.69
C HIS A 68 13.97 -6.00 7.58
N TYR A 69 12.81 -6.65 7.69
CA TYR A 69 12.70 -7.95 8.33
C TYR A 69 13.08 -9.07 7.36
N ASP A 70 13.55 -10.21 7.91
CA ASP A 70 13.66 -11.43 7.13
C ASP A 70 12.28 -11.84 6.59
N TRP A 71 12.24 -12.28 5.34
CA TRP A 71 11.00 -12.63 4.66
C TRP A 71 10.21 -13.73 5.39
N ASP A 72 10.89 -14.71 5.98
CA ASP A 72 10.24 -15.77 6.76
C ASP A 72 9.53 -15.23 8.01
N ILE A 73 10.04 -14.16 8.61
CA ILE A 73 9.38 -13.50 9.75
C ILE A 73 8.12 -12.79 9.27
N LEU A 74 8.21 -12.09 8.14
CA LEU A 74 7.05 -11.38 7.57
C LEU A 74 5.98 -12.36 7.06
N ASP A 75 6.37 -13.47 6.42
CA ASP A 75 5.42 -14.50 6.00
C ASP A 75 4.64 -15.05 7.20
N ARG A 76 5.33 -15.43 8.28
CA ARG A 76 4.67 -15.88 9.51
C ARG A 76 3.78 -14.79 10.11
N TYR A 77 4.25 -13.55 10.10
CA TYR A 77 3.46 -12.44 10.59
C TYR A 77 2.17 -12.27 9.80
N PHE A 78 2.21 -12.31 8.48
CA PHE A 78 1.01 -12.15 7.66
C PHE A 78 0.10 -13.37 7.69
N VAL A 79 0.67 -14.58 7.67
CA VAL A 79 -0.12 -15.80 7.53
C VAL A 79 -0.64 -16.30 8.88
N GLU A 80 0.22 -16.33 9.92
CA GLU A 80 -0.11 -17.02 11.18
C GLU A 80 -0.85 -16.15 12.20
N ARG A 81 -0.77 -14.83 12.05
CA ARG A 81 -1.44 -13.93 13.00
C ARG A 81 -2.96 -14.12 12.95
N PRO A 82 -3.64 -14.14 14.11
CA PRO A 82 -5.10 -14.22 14.18
C PRO A 82 -5.74 -12.86 13.86
N TRP A 83 -5.82 -12.53 12.57
CA TRP A 83 -6.31 -11.25 12.07
C TRP A 83 -7.78 -11.00 12.42
N GLU A 84 -8.57 -12.08 12.60
CA GLU A 84 -9.96 -12.01 13.06
C GLU A 84 -10.11 -11.36 14.45
N LYS A 85 -9.06 -11.38 15.27
CA LYS A 85 -9.07 -10.69 16.57
C LYS A 85 -8.84 -9.18 16.43
N VAL A 86 -8.22 -8.76 15.34
CA VAL A 86 -7.96 -7.34 15.04
C VAL A 86 -9.17 -6.74 14.31
N PHE A 87 -9.74 -7.49 13.37
CA PHE A 87 -10.91 -7.11 12.59
C PHE A 87 -12.13 -7.91 13.02
N ASN A 88 -12.48 -7.80 14.31
CA ASN A 88 -13.69 -8.43 14.81
C ASN A 88 -14.92 -7.68 14.32
N PHE A 89 -15.84 -8.42 13.69
CA PHE A 89 -17.05 -7.86 13.10
C PHE A 89 -18.29 -8.48 13.75
N ASP A 90 -18.99 -7.67 14.52
CA ASP A 90 -20.25 -8.04 15.17
C ASP A 90 -21.30 -6.92 15.08
N LEU A 91 -22.49 -7.17 15.60
CA LEU A 91 -23.57 -6.17 15.59
C LEU A 91 -23.20 -4.88 16.36
N HIS A 92 -22.37 -4.99 17.41
CA HIS A 92 -21.84 -3.86 18.14
C HIS A 92 -20.96 -2.97 17.26
N THR A 93 -20.15 -3.55 16.39
CA THR A 93 -19.27 -2.82 15.47
C THR A 93 -20.07 -1.91 14.54
N ILE A 94 -21.26 -2.36 14.09
CA ILE A 94 -22.12 -1.57 13.21
C ILE A 94 -22.70 -0.35 13.96
N MET A 95 -23.16 -0.53 15.21
CA MET A 95 -23.66 0.59 16.03
C MET A 95 -22.53 1.55 16.39
N TYR A 96 -21.37 1.02 16.73
CA TYR A 96 -20.16 1.78 17.02
C TYR A 96 -19.72 2.65 15.82
N ALA A 97 -19.91 2.17 14.59
CA ALA A 97 -19.51 2.90 13.39
C ALA A 97 -20.19 4.28 13.26
N PHE A 98 -21.45 4.40 13.66
CA PHE A 98 -22.18 5.68 13.62
C PHE A 98 -21.60 6.70 14.61
N GLU A 99 -21.23 6.27 15.81
CA GLU A 99 -20.67 7.15 16.83
C GLU A 99 -19.20 7.49 16.55
N ASN A 100 -18.44 6.54 16.02
CA ASN A 100 -16.99 6.65 15.84
C ASN A 100 -16.57 6.90 14.37
N ARG A 101 -17.52 7.12 13.47
CA ARG A 101 -17.26 7.53 12.08
C ARG A 101 -16.58 6.45 11.23
N GLY A 102 -16.59 5.17 11.67
CA GLY A 102 -15.99 4.03 11.00
C GLY A 102 -16.16 2.74 11.79
N LEU A 103 -16.10 1.59 11.10
CA LEU A 103 -16.22 0.27 11.72
C LEU A 103 -15.01 -0.07 12.61
N PHE A 104 -13.83 0.41 12.24
CA PHE A 104 -12.59 0.19 12.96
C PHE A 104 -11.91 1.52 13.26
N ASP A 105 -11.23 1.60 14.37
CA ASP A 105 -10.50 2.79 14.79
C ASP A 105 -8.97 2.62 14.67
N GLN A 106 -8.26 3.67 15.00
CA GLN A 106 -6.81 3.68 14.95
C GLN A 106 -6.17 2.68 15.92
N ILE A 107 -6.80 2.36 17.05
CA ILE A 107 -6.25 1.42 18.04
C ILE A 107 -6.14 0.04 17.41
N ASN A 108 -7.18 -0.41 16.70
CA ASN A 108 -7.15 -1.66 15.97
C ASN A 108 -5.99 -1.69 14.96
N PHE A 109 -5.79 -0.56 14.26
CA PHE A 109 -4.75 -0.45 13.24
C PHE A 109 -3.33 -0.37 13.85
N ASP A 110 -3.15 0.37 14.95
CA ASP A 110 -1.87 0.46 15.65
C ASP A 110 -1.36 -0.93 16.08
N GLU A 111 -2.26 -1.81 16.53
CA GLU A 111 -1.91 -3.19 16.89
C GLU A 111 -1.32 -3.98 15.70
N LEU A 112 -1.62 -3.60 14.45
CA LEU A 112 -1.03 -4.26 13.27
C LEU A 112 0.48 -4.02 13.19
N LEU A 113 0.93 -2.81 13.43
CA LEU A 113 2.31 -2.39 13.21
C LEU A 113 3.16 -2.35 14.49
N LYS A 114 2.52 -2.26 15.65
CA LYS A 114 3.19 -2.14 16.95
C LYS A 114 4.25 -3.23 17.17
N SER A 115 3.90 -4.48 16.93
CA SER A 115 4.82 -5.60 17.14
C SER A 115 6.02 -5.56 16.18
N LEU A 116 5.83 -5.04 14.96
CA LEU A 116 6.89 -4.89 13.99
C LEU A 116 7.85 -3.74 14.32
N LEU A 117 7.32 -2.61 14.83
CA LEU A 117 8.19 -1.53 15.30
C LEU A 117 9.01 -1.97 16.51
N LEU A 118 8.36 -2.55 17.53
CA LEU A 118 9.03 -3.03 18.74
C LEU A 118 10.07 -4.12 18.46
N GLY A 119 9.81 -5.01 17.52
CA GLY A 119 10.76 -6.04 17.11
C GLY A 119 12.00 -5.51 16.37
N LYS A 120 12.03 -4.23 16.03
CA LYS A 120 13.18 -3.49 15.50
C LYS A 120 13.70 -2.44 16.49
N ASP A 121 13.39 -2.59 17.77
CA ASP A 121 13.76 -1.64 18.83
C ASP A 121 13.32 -0.19 18.55
N MET A 122 12.28 -0.02 17.74
CA MET A 122 11.71 1.29 17.42
C MET A 122 10.53 1.58 18.34
N PRO A 123 10.46 2.77 18.95
CA PRO A 123 9.33 3.13 19.82
C PRO A 123 8.05 3.28 18.99
N ILE A 124 6.90 2.93 19.56
CA ILE A 124 5.59 3.02 18.90
C ILE A 124 5.17 4.45 18.53
N ASN A 125 5.78 5.45 19.16
CA ASN A 125 5.58 6.87 18.87
C ASN A 125 6.66 7.45 17.94
N ILE A 126 7.45 6.60 17.27
CA ILE A 126 8.45 7.04 16.30
C ILE A 126 7.82 7.97 15.27
N THR A 127 8.49 9.08 14.99
CA THR A 127 8.04 10.05 14.00
C THR A 127 8.56 9.71 12.60
N LEU A 128 7.99 10.33 11.56
CA LEU A 128 8.49 10.20 10.19
C LEU A 128 9.96 10.62 10.09
N LYS A 129 10.35 11.68 10.82
CA LYS A 129 11.76 12.10 10.91
C LYS A 129 12.62 11.03 11.57
N GLY A 130 12.18 10.49 12.71
CA GLY A 130 12.91 9.44 13.43
C GLY A 130 13.07 8.16 12.60
N LEU A 131 12.04 7.75 11.84
CA LEU A 131 12.14 6.62 10.93
C LEU A 131 13.21 6.86 9.85
N TYR A 132 13.22 8.07 9.24
CA TYR A 132 14.23 8.43 8.25
C TYR A 132 15.65 8.44 8.84
N GLU A 133 15.83 9.01 10.03
CA GLU A 133 17.14 9.06 10.71
C GLU A 133 17.73 7.66 10.99
N ILE A 134 16.87 6.67 11.24
CA ILE A 134 17.29 5.28 11.48
C ILE A 134 17.54 4.52 10.18
N THR A 135 16.68 4.71 9.17
CA THR A 135 16.68 3.84 7.97
C THR A 135 17.40 4.46 6.78
N GLY A 136 17.51 5.79 6.72
CA GLY A 136 18.03 6.52 5.57
C GLY A 136 17.13 6.47 4.33
N ILE A 137 15.93 5.89 4.42
CA ILE A 137 15.00 5.74 3.29
C ILE A 137 13.88 6.77 3.39
N ASP A 138 13.68 7.56 2.34
CA ASP A 138 12.58 8.52 2.23
C ASP A 138 11.24 7.76 2.07
N LEU A 139 10.34 7.88 3.05
CA LEU A 139 8.98 7.36 2.96
C LEU A 139 8.00 8.50 2.67
N TYR A 140 7.30 8.39 1.53
CA TYR A 140 6.25 9.32 1.12
C TYR A 140 4.89 8.61 1.14
N ILE A 141 3.98 9.13 1.93
CA ILE A 141 2.65 8.58 2.17
C ILE A 141 1.62 9.58 1.69
N THR A 142 0.72 9.17 0.80
CA THR A 142 -0.38 10.04 0.37
C THR A 142 -1.60 9.84 1.25
N THR A 143 -2.23 10.92 1.66
CA THR A 143 -3.54 10.95 2.33
C THR A 143 -4.39 12.06 1.74
N SER A 144 -5.70 11.98 1.93
CA SER A 144 -6.64 13.00 1.45
C SER A 144 -7.14 13.83 2.63
N GLU A 145 -6.93 15.12 2.60
CA GLU A 145 -7.49 16.06 3.57
C GLU A 145 -8.83 16.56 3.01
N VAL A 146 -9.94 16.25 3.69
CA VAL A 146 -11.28 16.50 3.16
C VAL A 146 -11.94 17.78 3.67
N THR A 147 -11.32 18.50 4.61
CA THR A 147 -11.81 19.81 5.07
C THR A 147 -11.55 20.88 4.01
N ASN A 148 -10.32 20.91 3.46
CA ASN A 148 -9.93 21.79 2.34
C ASN A 148 -9.98 21.09 0.98
N PHE A 149 -10.22 19.78 0.99
CA PHE A 149 -10.35 18.91 -0.18
C PHE A 149 -9.08 18.85 -1.05
N GLU A 150 -7.95 18.48 -0.43
CA GLU A 150 -6.65 18.44 -1.09
C GLU A 150 -5.86 17.15 -0.82
N LEU A 151 -4.92 16.85 -1.72
CA LEU A 151 -3.96 15.76 -1.55
C LEU A 151 -2.83 16.21 -0.62
N ILE A 152 -2.61 15.47 0.44
CA ILE A 152 -1.48 15.68 1.36
C ILE A 152 -0.45 14.57 1.19
N VAL A 153 0.83 14.97 1.16
CA VAL A 153 1.97 14.04 1.16
C VAL A 153 2.65 14.13 2.52
N LEU A 154 2.56 13.05 3.28
CA LEU A 154 3.20 12.91 4.58
C LEU A 154 4.58 12.27 4.40
N SER A 155 5.62 12.96 4.86
CA SER A 155 7.01 12.50 4.84
C SER A 155 7.81 13.20 5.93
N HIS A 156 9.04 12.75 6.18
CA HIS A 156 9.94 13.43 7.10
C HIS A 156 10.27 14.88 6.67
N LYS A 157 10.10 15.22 5.38
CA LYS A 157 10.34 16.56 4.85
C LYS A 157 9.16 17.51 5.05
N THR A 158 7.95 16.98 4.93
CA THR A 158 6.72 17.79 4.97
C THR A 158 6.04 17.78 6.34
N HIS A 159 6.09 16.64 7.03
CA HIS A 159 5.42 16.40 8.31
C HIS A 159 6.32 15.60 9.28
N PRO A 160 7.52 16.15 9.63
CA PRO A 160 8.56 15.44 10.38
C PRO A 160 8.07 14.87 11.72
N ASP A 161 7.16 15.57 12.39
CA ASP A 161 6.70 15.27 13.75
C ASP A 161 5.46 14.36 13.76
N TRP A 162 4.95 13.96 12.59
CA TRP A 162 3.86 12.98 12.57
C TRP A 162 4.39 11.62 13.00
N ARG A 163 3.66 10.97 13.89
CA ARG A 163 3.90 9.57 14.24
C ARG A 163 3.73 8.70 12.98
N VAL A 164 4.64 7.76 12.74
CA VAL A 164 4.58 6.87 11.57
C VAL A 164 3.25 6.13 11.51
N LEU A 165 2.77 5.62 12.64
CA LEU A 165 1.48 4.91 12.72
C LEU A 165 0.31 5.81 12.33
N ASP A 166 0.30 7.10 12.76
CA ASP A 166 -0.74 8.06 12.37
C ASP A 166 -0.72 8.31 10.86
N ALA A 167 0.48 8.45 10.27
CA ALA A 167 0.63 8.72 8.84
C ALA A 167 0.14 7.54 7.97
N ILE A 168 0.52 6.30 8.34
CA ILE A 168 0.05 5.09 7.66
C ILE A 168 -1.47 4.94 7.84
N TYR A 169 -1.97 5.13 9.06
CA TYR A 169 -3.40 5.03 9.33
C TYR A 169 -4.20 6.07 8.53
N ALA A 170 -3.77 7.34 8.51
CA ALA A 170 -4.42 8.39 7.71
C ALA A 170 -4.53 8.00 6.24
N SER A 171 -3.45 7.41 5.68
CA SER A 171 -3.43 6.91 4.31
C SER A 171 -4.36 5.73 4.06
N CYS A 172 -4.61 4.90 5.08
CA CYS A 172 -5.45 3.70 5.01
C CYS A 172 -6.89 3.92 5.51
N SER A 173 -7.23 5.13 5.98
CA SER A 173 -8.54 5.44 6.55
C SER A 173 -9.63 5.53 5.48
N LEU A 174 -9.93 4.37 4.85
CA LEU A 174 -11.02 4.27 3.87
C LEU A 174 -12.35 4.60 4.57
N PRO A 175 -13.07 5.65 4.15
CA PRO A 175 -14.32 6.06 4.79
C PRO A 175 -15.30 4.91 4.96
N ILE A 176 -16.07 4.91 6.03
CA ILE A 176 -17.00 3.87 6.46
C ILE A 176 -16.28 2.68 7.13
N ILE A 177 -15.17 2.21 6.57
CA ILE A 177 -14.42 1.07 7.11
C ILE A 177 -13.57 1.51 8.31
N PHE A 178 -12.81 2.60 8.14
CA PHE A 178 -11.96 3.13 9.19
C PHE A 178 -12.38 4.54 9.60
N SER A 179 -12.29 4.82 10.89
CA SER A 179 -12.50 6.18 11.40
C SER A 179 -11.44 7.13 10.85
N PRO A 180 -11.81 8.34 10.39
CA PRO A 180 -10.82 9.30 9.90
C PRO A 180 -9.94 9.83 11.03
N ILE A 181 -8.74 10.30 10.71
CA ILE A 181 -7.95 11.10 11.65
C ILE A 181 -8.43 12.56 11.59
N ILE A 182 -8.74 13.11 12.76
CA ILE A 182 -8.98 14.55 12.92
C ILE A 182 -7.81 15.15 13.69
N LYS A 183 -7.04 16.01 13.04
CA LYS A 183 -5.85 16.62 13.62
C LYS A 183 -5.76 18.09 13.23
N ASN A 184 -5.60 18.97 14.20
CA ASN A 184 -5.53 20.44 13.99
C ASN A 184 -6.70 21.02 13.18
N GLY A 185 -7.92 20.49 13.35
CA GLY A 185 -9.10 20.93 12.63
C GLY A 185 -9.25 20.36 11.20
N CYS A 186 -8.29 19.60 10.73
CA CYS A 186 -8.32 18.92 9.43
C CYS A 186 -8.73 17.44 9.58
N CYS A 187 -9.49 16.94 8.61
CA CYS A 187 -9.96 15.56 8.56
C CYS A 187 -9.26 14.80 7.45
N TYR A 188 -8.54 13.74 7.82
CA TYR A 188 -7.74 12.93 6.91
C TYR A 188 -8.39 11.56 6.68
N VAL A 189 -8.48 11.20 5.40
CA VAL A 189 -9.01 9.91 4.93
C VAL A 189 -8.05 9.28 3.92
N ASP A 190 -8.39 8.06 3.45
CA ASP A 190 -7.57 7.29 2.51
C ASP A 190 -7.07 8.13 1.32
N GLY A 191 -5.78 8.01 1.05
CA GLY A 191 -5.11 8.72 -0.05
C GLY A 191 -5.63 8.37 -1.44
N GLY A 192 -6.28 7.22 -1.58
CA GLY A 192 -6.89 6.76 -2.83
C GLY A 192 -8.01 7.65 -3.35
N LEU A 193 -8.52 8.60 -2.57
CA LEU A 193 -9.49 9.58 -3.06
C LEU A 193 -8.87 10.46 -4.15
N PHE A 194 -7.63 10.95 -3.98
CA PHE A 194 -6.95 11.84 -4.93
C PHE A 194 -5.80 11.17 -5.66
N SER A 195 -5.07 10.24 -5.02
CA SER A 195 -3.88 9.63 -5.59
C SER A 195 -3.77 8.17 -5.17
N GLY A 196 -4.44 7.29 -5.88
CA GLY A 196 -4.40 5.85 -5.62
C GLY A 196 -3.05 5.20 -6.01
N TYR A 197 -2.27 5.84 -6.86
CA TYR A 197 -0.94 5.40 -7.28
C TYR A 197 -0.01 6.61 -7.41
N PRO A 198 0.92 6.82 -6.47
CA PRO A 198 1.69 8.05 -6.35
C PRO A 198 2.89 8.15 -7.30
N LEU A 199 2.82 7.57 -8.51
CA LEU A 199 3.91 7.60 -9.49
C LEU A 199 4.24 9.03 -9.93
N ASN A 200 3.21 9.87 -10.20
CA ASN A 200 3.44 11.26 -10.60
C ASN A 200 4.21 12.05 -9.54
N LEU A 201 4.01 11.72 -8.26
CA LEU A 201 4.75 12.33 -7.17
C LEU A 201 6.23 11.96 -7.23
N SER A 202 6.56 10.67 -7.39
CA SER A 202 7.94 10.22 -7.47
C SER A 202 8.70 10.86 -8.64
N ILE A 203 8.05 10.98 -9.80
CA ILE A 203 8.64 11.64 -10.97
C ILE A 203 8.81 13.15 -10.75
N LYS A 204 7.83 13.80 -10.12
CA LYS A 204 7.91 15.23 -9.75
C LYS A 204 9.05 15.50 -8.76
N ASP A 205 9.32 14.56 -7.87
CA ASP A 205 10.43 14.64 -6.91
C ASP A 205 11.80 14.36 -7.55
N GLY A 206 11.84 14.11 -8.88
CA GLY A 206 13.07 13.93 -9.66
C GLY A 206 13.58 12.49 -9.73
N CYS A 207 12.75 11.49 -9.38
CA CYS A 207 13.14 10.09 -9.55
C CYS A 207 13.28 9.77 -11.04
N ASN A 208 14.41 9.12 -11.41
CA ASN A 208 14.61 8.65 -12.77
C ASN A 208 13.63 7.49 -13.08
N PRO A 209 12.77 7.59 -14.11
CA PRO A 209 11.80 6.56 -14.46
C PRO A 209 12.40 5.15 -14.65
N ASP A 210 13.66 5.05 -15.12
CA ASP A 210 14.35 3.77 -15.30
C ASP A 210 14.82 3.13 -13.97
N GLU A 211 14.84 3.90 -12.88
CA GLU A 211 15.22 3.46 -11.54
C GLU A 211 13.98 3.25 -10.62
N VAL A 212 12.78 3.43 -11.16
CA VAL A 212 11.52 3.25 -10.43
C VAL A 212 10.94 1.86 -10.69
N PHE A 213 10.62 1.15 -9.62
CA PHE A 213 9.80 -0.06 -9.66
C PHE A 213 8.40 0.24 -9.16
N GLY A 214 7.41 0.14 -10.02
CA GLY A 214 6.02 0.46 -9.75
C GLY A 214 5.14 -0.78 -9.62
N ILE A 215 4.27 -0.80 -8.61
CA ILE A 215 3.24 -1.83 -8.45
C ILE A 215 1.89 -1.13 -8.37
N ARG A 216 1.10 -1.31 -9.42
CA ARG A 216 -0.17 -0.61 -9.60
C ARG A 216 -1.34 -1.58 -9.62
N LYS A 217 -2.31 -1.39 -8.73
CA LYS A 217 -3.58 -2.11 -8.77
C LYS A 217 -4.59 -1.32 -9.59
N ILE A 218 -5.20 -1.97 -10.58
CA ILE A 218 -6.32 -1.42 -11.35
C ILE A 218 -7.56 -2.23 -11.02
N SER A 219 -8.62 -1.52 -10.63
CA SER A 219 -9.91 -2.17 -10.37
C SER A 219 -10.60 -2.53 -11.68
N SER A 220 -11.14 -3.74 -11.75
CA SER A 220 -12.02 -4.15 -12.85
C SER A 220 -13.22 -3.19 -12.95
N ASN A 221 -13.67 -2.94 -14.19
CA ASN A 221 -14.81 -2.05 -14.44
C ASN A 221 -16.17 -2.68 -14.08
N GLN A 222 -16.19 -3.89 -13.54
CA GLN A 222 -17.43 -4.52 -13.12
C GLN A 222 -18.01 -3.73 -11.94
N ARG A 223 -19.09 -3.00 -12.24
CA ARG A 223 -19.89 -2.29 -11.25
C ARG A 223 -21.01 -3.24 -10.80
N GLU A 224 -21.15 -3.44 -9.52
CA GLU A 224 -22.39 -3.99 -8.99
C GLU A 224 -23.46 -2.91 -9.18
N PRO A 225 -24.49 -3.15 -10.01
CA PRO A 225 -25.51 -2.15 -10.23
C PRO A 225 -26.33 -1.94 -8.95
N LEU A 226 -26.60 -0.67 -8.61
CA LEU A 226 -27.55 -0.35 -7.57
C LEU A 226 -28.97 -0.75 -8.04
N ASN A 227 -29.75 -1.28 -7.12
CA ASN A 227 -31.14 -1.67 -7.35
C ASN A 227 -32.04 -1.21 -6.18
N THR A 228 -33.34 -1.49 -6.26
CA THR A 228 -34.31 -1.05 -5.26
C THR A 228 -34.13 -1.68 -3.87
N GLN A 229 -33.28 -2.71 -3.74
CA GLN A 229 -32.93 -3.36 -2.46
C GLN A 229 -31.57 -2.89 -1.92
N SER A 230 -30.87 -2.04 -2.66
CA SER A 230 -29.58 -1.50 -2.21
C SER A 230 -29.75 -0.69 -0.93
N SER A 231 -28.92 -0.98 0.06
CA SER A 231 -28.92 -0.27 1.34
C SER A 231 -28.34 1.14 1.20
N LEU A 232 -28.54 1.99 2.20
CA LEU A 232 -27.87 3.29 2.28
C LEU A 232 -26.34 3.13 2.22
N PHE A 233 -25.82 2.09 2.85
CA PHE A 233 -24.39 1.77 2.83
C PHE A 233 -23.89 1.48 1.40
N ASP A 234 -24.64 0.72 0.60
CA ASP A 234 -24.28 0.43 -0.78
C ASP A 234 -24.26 1.70 -1.63
N ILE A 235 -25.24 2.57 -1.41
CA ILE A 235 -25.31 3.87 -2.12
C ILE A 235 -24.09 4.74 -1.78
N VAL A 236 -23.77 4.91 -0.48
CA VAL A 236 -22.63 5.73 -0.04
C VAL A 236 -21.31 5.12 -0.51
N LYS A 237 -21.12 3.80 -0.39
CA LYS A 237 -19.98 3.07 -0.96
C LYS A 237 -19.83 3.33 -2.45
N HIS A 238 -20.95 3.25 -3.18
CA HIS A 238 -20.94 3.47 -4.64
C HIS A 238 -20.55 4.91 -5.02
N ILE A 239 -21.08 5.91 -4.30
CA ILE A 239 -20.71 7.32 -4.49
C ILE A 239 -19.20 7.50 -4.21
N MET A 240 -18.71 6.99 -3.08
CA MET A 240 -17.31 7.08 -2.68
C MET A 240 -16.37 6.46 -3.73
N LEU A 241 -16.65 5.23 -4.18
CA LEU A 241 -15.83 4.55 -5.18
C LEU A 241 -15.81 5.28 -6.52
N ASN A 242 -16.94 5.89 -6.93
CA ASN A 242 -16.99 6.72 -8.14
C ASN A 242 -16.24 8.04 -7.95
N ALA A 243 -16.34 8.67 -6.78
CA ALA A 243 -15.56 9.87 -6.45
C ALA A 243 -14.07 9.58 -6.50
N MET A 244 -13.59 8.50 -5.83
CA MET A 244 -12.21 8.06 -5.90
C MET A 244 -11.75 7.84 -7.36
N LYS A 245 -12.59 7.24 -8.19
CA LYS A 245 -12.28 7.02 -9.61
C LYS A 245 -12.21 8.32 -10.41
N SER A 246 -13.05 9.30 -10.08
CA SER A 246 -13.15 10.58 -10.80
C SER A 246 -12.04 11.56 -10.42
N PHE A 247 -11.64 11.57 -9.14
CA PHE A 247 -10.60 12.47 -8.63
C PHE A 247 -9.20 11.88 -8.73
N ASN A 248 -9.09 10.55 -8.91
CA ASN A 248 -7.80 9.88 -8.93
C ASN A 248 -6.95 10.37 -10.10
N ILE A 249 -5.79 10.89 -9.79
CA ILE A 249 -4.84 11.39 -10.77
C ILE A 249 -4.28 10.20 -11.55
N ILE A 250 -4.60 10.12 -12.84
CA ILE A 250 -4.04 9.10 -13.73
C ILE A 250 -2.54 9.39 -13.92
N PRO A 251 -1.66 8.38 -13.85
CA PRO A 251 -0.26 8.58 -14.15
C PRO A 251 -0.05 9.19 -15.53
N LEU A 252 0.64 10.33 -15.57
CA LEU A 252 1.00 11.03 -16.82
C LEU A 252 2.25 10.42 -17.45
N ASN A 253 3.04 9.70 -16.65
CA ASN A 253 4.30 9.11 -17.05
C ASN A 253 4.17 7.59 -17.08
N SER A 254 4.85 6.96 -18.02
CA SER A 254 5.12 5.54 -18.02
C SER A 254 6.53 5.28 -17.46
N ILE A 255 6.68 4.17 -16.76
CA ILE A 255 7.97 3.69 -16.27
C ILE A 255 8.25 2.31 -16.88
N ARG A 256 9.52 1.98 -17.02
CA ARG A 256 9.93 0.71 -17.63
C ARG A 256 9.56 -0.51 -16.77
N HIS A 257 9.62 -0.35 -15.46
CA HIS A 257 9.46 -1.44 -14.50
C HIS A 257 8.15 -1.27 -13.74
N GLU A 258 7.01 -1.47 -14.41
CA GLU A 258 5.68 -1.40 -13.81
C GLU A 258 4.98 -2.76 -13.90
N ILE A 259 4.46 -3.20 -12.76
CA ILE A 259 3.56 -4.36 -12.68
C ILE A 259 2.15 -3.86 -12.41
N ILE A 260 1.20 -4.33 -13.22
CA ILE A 260 -0.21 -4.02 -13.08
C ILE A 260 -0.95 -5.25 -12.55
N ILE A 261 -1.60 -5.10 -11.40
CA ILE A 261 -2.49 -6.10 -10.80
C ILE A 261 -3.94 -5.74 -11.19
N TYR A 262 -4.60 -6.63 -11.88
CA TYR A 262 -6.03 -6.48 -12.17
C TYR A 262 -6.84 -7.21 -11.11
N GLY A 263 -7.81 -6.54 -10.52
CA GLY A 263 -8.63 -7.13 -9.48
C GLY A 263 -9.90 -6.35 -9.19
N ASN A 264 -10.78 -6.93 -8.39
CA ASN A 264 -12.01 -6.27 -7.98
C ASN A 264 -11.75 -5.10 -7.02
N HIS A 265 -12.77 -4.26 -6.82
CA HIS A 265 -12.71 -3.26 -5.75
C HIS A 265 -12.54 -3.93 -4.40
N THR A 266 -11.89 -3.24 -3.47
CA THR A 266 -11.85 -3.66 -2.07
C THR A 266 -13.29 -3.80 -1.57
N SER A 267 -13.63 -5.00 -1.12
CA SER A 267 -14.94 -5.30 -0.58
C SER A 267 -14.83 -5.67 0.89
N PHE A 268 -15.91 -5.47 1.61
CA PHE A 268 -16.02 -5.89 3.00
C PHE A 268 -15.81 -7.41 3.16
N GLU A 269 -16.39 -8.21 2.25
CA GLU A 269 -16.19 -9.66 2.23
C GLU A 269 -14.72 -10.04 1.97
N GLY A 270 -14.01 -9.27 1.14
CA GLY A 270 -12.56 -9.44 0.90
C GLY A 270 -11.74 -9.21 2.17
N ILE A 271 -12.09 -8.19 2.96
CA ILE A 271 -11.44 -7.91 4.25
C ILE A 271 -11.73 -9.05 5.25
N ILE A 272 -12.98 -9.53 5.33
CA ILE A 272 -13.32 -10.67 6.19
C ILE A 272 -12.56 -11.93 5.77
N ARG A 273 -12.55 -12.28 4.48
CA ARG A 273 -11.80 -13.46 4.00
C ARG A 273 -10.31 -13.34 4.33
N PHE A 274 -9.73 -12.18 4.09
CA PHE A 274 -8.36 -11.91 4.47
C PHE A 274 -8.13 -12.14 5.98
N SER A 275 -9.00 -11.64 6.83
CA SER A 275 -8.85 -11.76 8.29
C SER A 275 -9.04 -13.18 8.81
N THR A 276 -9.94 -13.96 8.21
CA THR A 276 -10.34 -15.27 8.73
C THR A 276 -9.61 -16.45 8.09
N SER A 277 -9.05 -16.31 6.87
CA SER A 277 -8.44 -17.43 6.14
C SER A 277 -6.94 -17.28 5.93
N LYS A 278 -6.18 -18.21 6.51
CA LYS A 278 -4.74 -18.36 6.25
C LYS A 278 -4.46 -18.76 4.80
N GLU A 279 -5.29 -19.60 4.25
CA GLU A 279 -5.20 -20.09 2.87
C GLU A 279 -5.33 -18.94 1.89
N GLU A 280 -6.29 -18.02 2.13
CA GLU A 280 -6.46 -16.83 1.29
C GLU A 280 -5.22 -15.92 1.36
N ARG A 281 -4.65 -15.72 2.55
CA ARG A 281 -3.43 -14.92 2.71
C ARG A 281 -2.23 -15.52 1.99
N ASN A 282 -2.00 -16.84 2.13
CA ASN A 282 -0.96 -17.54 1.39
C ASN A 282 -1.16 -17.42 -0.12
N LYS A 283 -2.37 -17.66 -0.58
CA LYS A 283 -2.74 -17.54 -2.00
C LYS A 283 -2.41 -16.18 -2.57
N LEU A 284 -2.73 -15.08 -1.86
CA LEU A 284 -2.42 -13.73 -2.30
C LEU A 284 -0.90 -13.48 -2.41
N ILE A 285 -0.11 -14.01 -1.48
CA ILE A 285 1.36 -13.91 -1.53
C ILE A 285 1.91 -14.68 -2.73
N GLU A 286 1.44 -15.92 -2.93
CA GLU A 286 1.84 -16.78 -4.05
C GLU A 286 1.47 -16.17 -5.40
N GLU A 287 0.25 -15.65 -5.54
CA GLU A 287 -0.18 -14.90 -6.74
C GLU A 287 0.77 -13.74 -7.05
N GLY A 288 1.22 -13.01 -6.02
CA GLY A 288 2.20 -11.94 -6.19
C GLY A 288 3.54 -12.45 -6.71
N SER A 289 4.05 -13.54 -6.16
CA SER A 289 5.30 -14.18 -6.60
C SER A 289 5.21 -14.67 -8.05
N ASP A 290 4.08 -15.25 -8.44
CA ASP A 290 3.84 -15.73 -9.80
C ASP A 290 3.75 -14.57 -10.80
N ILE A 291 3.04 -13.49 -10.45
CA ILE A 291 2.94 -12.27 -11.27
C ILE A 291 4.35 -11.70 -11.51
N PHE A 292 5.18 -11.58 -10.47
CA PHE A 292 6.54 -11.11 -10.66
C PHE A 292 7.38 -12.05 -11.53
N THR A 293 7.26 -13.35 -11.33
CA THR A 293 8.01 -14.35 -12.10
C THR A 293 7.67 -14.26 -13.59
N GLN A 294 6.40 -14.05 -13.95
CA GLN A 294 5.97 -13.85 -15.33
C GLN A 294 6.53 -12.53 -15.92
N PHE A 295 6.42 -11.43 -15.15
CA PHE A 295 6.98 -10.14 -15.54
C PHE A 295 8.49 -10.23 -15.79
N TYR A 296 9.23 -10.88 -14.89
CA TYR A 296 10.68 -11.01 -14.97
C TYR A 296 11.14 -11.82 -16.19
N LYS A 297 10.41 -12.90 -16.53
CA LYS A 297 10.66 -13.67 -17.74
C LYS A 297 10.48 -12.84 -19.02
N GLY A 298 9.58 -11.88 -19.03
CA GLY A 298 9.37 -10.96 -20.14
C GLY A 298 10.47 -9.89 -20.29
N LEU A 299 11.31 -9.69 -19.27
CA LEU A 299 12.44 -8.77 -19.31
C LEU A 299 13.74 -9.44 -19.79
N LEU A 300 13.88 -10.75 -19.61
CA LEU A 300 15.04 -11.55 -20.05
C LEU A 300 14.96 -11.88 -21.54
#